data_008fe0eef22f463217c66f76e72f2dbf
#
_entry.id   008fe0eef22f463217c66f76e72f2dbf
#
_cell.length_a   1.000
_cell.length_b   1.000
_cell.length_c   1.000
_cell.angle_alpha   90.00
_cell.angle_beta   90.00
_cell.angle_gamma   90.00
#
_symmetry.space_group_name_H-M   'P 1'
#
loop_
_entity.id
_entity.type
_entity.pdbx_description
1 polymer ?
#
loop_
_entity_poly.entity_id
_entity_poly.type
_entity_poly.pdbx_seq_one_letter_code
_entity_poly.pdbx_strand_id
1 'polypeptide(L)'
;MLTSGFTNAPVTKFLVFYTVAAAFVASITDSQYLLYIQVVPHLWVHRQFWRLLTWQACFANSTEVLFAAMTFYHLRVIERLWGSRKFASFIVSTLPYTTLLPPLILALVVRPLTFNHANYLPAGPTPLLFAILAQYHASIPRIYRYKLTTKAPADSNGSTANTAGQQRGGLDASVTLSSKTLHYLLPIQLALSALPGSAVSAAVGWCVGYAWRNEMLPLANGWRIPGWVVGERKAEGGRREFEGLRQRMEREHGAATGREGGDGTQTEGEARRRGTLGGMLAGQFGGEG
;
A
#
# COMPACT_ATOMS: atom_id res chain seq x y z
N MET A 1 -0.50 -4.84 18.01
CA MET A 1 -0.26 -3.38 18.09
C MET A 1 0.41 -2.91 16.81
N LEU A 2 -0.24 -2.01 16.05
CA LEU A 2 0.39 -1.38 14.90
C LEU A 2 1.46 -0.42 15.43
N THR A 3 2.73 -0.76 15.23
CA THR A 3 3.84 0.13 15.58
C THR A 3 3.65 1.47 14.87
N SER A 4 3.56 2.56 15.64
CA SER A 4 3.42 3.91 15.10
C SER A 4 4.72 4.35 14.41
N GLY A 5 4.60 5.24 13.42
CA GLY A 5 5.76 5.78 12.72
C GLY A 5 6.22 4.95 11.50
N PHE A 6 7.43 5.23 11.03
CA PHE A 6 8.04 4.63 9.83
C PHE A 6 8.90 3.40 10.13
N THR A 7 8.69 2.73 11.27
CA THR A 7 9.41 1.50 11.60
C THR A 7 9.16 0.43 10.54
N ASN A 8 10.22 -0.18 10.01
CA ASN A 8 10.18 -1.18 8.94
C ASN A 8 9.51 -0.71 7.61
N ALA A 9 9.57 0.60 7.32
CA ALA A 9 9.06 1.16 6.07
C ALA A 9 10.00 2.28 5.53
N PRO A 10 11.24 1.95 5.16
CA PRO A 10 12.21 2.95 4.69
C PRO A 10 11.83 3.55 3.33
N VAL A 11 11.24 2.76 2.41
CA VAL A 11 10.86 3.24 1.08
C VAL A 11 9.69 4.22 1.16
N THR A 12 8.66 3.91 1.95
CA THR A 12 7.55 4.84 2.17
C THR A 12 8.02 6.12 2.87
N LYS A 13 8.94 6.00 3.84
CA LYS A 13 9.57 7.16 4.47
C LYS A 13 10.23 8.04 3.40
N PHE A 14 11.02 7.44 2.52
CA PHE A 14 11.66 8.16 1.40
C PHE A 14 10.63 8.84 0.50
N LEU A 15 9.54 8.15 0.11
CA LEU A 15 8.48 8.72 -0.75
C LEU A 15 7.83 9.95 -0.10
N VAL A 16 7.48 9.88 1.19
CA VAL A 16 6.87 11.01 1.90
C VAL A 16 7.82 12.20 1.96
N PHE A 17 9.07 11.97 2.37
CA PHE A 17 10.07 13.04 2.43
C PHE A 17 10.37 13.63 1.05
N TYR A 18 10.50 12.78 0.02
CA TYR A 18 10.70 13.22 -1.35
C TYR A 18 9.55 14.09 -1.85
N THR A 19 8.30 13.68 -1.63
CA THR A 19 7.11 14.43 -2.06
C THR A 19 7.08 15.82 -1.47
N VAL A 20 7.36 15.94 -0.16
CA VAL A 20 7.37 17.24 0.52
C VAL A 20 8.57 18.08 0.09
N ALA A 21 9.77 17.49 0.08
CA ALA A 21 11.00 18.20 -0.27
C ALA A 21 10.99 18.67 -1.74
N ALA A 22 10.54 17.83 -2.68
CA ALA A 22 10.45 18.18 -4.09
C ALA A 22 9.49 19.35 -4.33
N ALA A 23 8.34 19.36 -3.67
CA ALA A 23 7.38 20.46 -3.77
C ALA A 23 7.95 21.76 -3.16
N PHE A 24 8.66 21.65 -2.04
CA PHE A 24 9.31 22.80 -1.40
C PHE A 24 10.40 23.39 -2.31
N VAL A 25 11.26 22.56 -2.89
CA VAL A 25 12.29 22.99 -3.85
C VAL A 25 11.66 23.64 -5.07
N ALA A 26 10.63 23.01 -5.65
CA ALA A 26 9.93 23.56 -6.82
C ALA A 26 9.25 24.91 -6.52
N SER A 27 8.80 25.12 -5.30
CA SER A 27 8.22 26.40 -4.85
C SER A 27 9.29 27.49 -4.69
N ILE A 28 10.45 27.16 -4.10
CA ILE A 28 11.54 28.13 -3.94
C ILE A 28 12.16 28.53 -5.29
N THR A 29 12.31 27.54 -6.19
CA THR A 29 12.92 27.79 -7.52
C THR A 29 11.92 28.33 -8.54
N ASP A 30 10.65 28.50 -8.14
CA ASP A 30 9.55 28.90 -9.01
C ASP A 30 9.46 28.07 -10.31
N SER A 31 9.82 26.77 -10.21
CA SER A 31 9.89 25.85 -11.35
C SER A 31 8.58 25.09 -11.63
N GLN A 32 7.51 25.39 -10.91
CA GLN A 32 6.22 24.69 -11.00
C GLN A 32 5.63 24.73 -12.42
N TYR A 33 5.86 25.84 -13.17
CA TYR A 33 5.38 25.98 -14.54
C TYR A 33 6.04 25.01 -15.54
N LEU A 34 7.20 24.44 -15.21
CA LEU A 34 7.90 23.47 -16.05
C LEU A 34 7.33 22.06 -15.93
N LEU A 35 6.58 21.78 -14.86
CA LEU A 35 6.19 20.44 -14.48
C LEU A 35 4.85 19.99 -15.04
N TYR A 36 3.88 20.89 -15.22
CA TYR A 36 2.61 20.49 -15.82
C TYR A 36 2.72 20.26 -17.33
N ILE A 37 1.89 19.39 -17.85
CA ILE A 37 1.85 19.09 -19.28
C ILE A 37 0.57 19.64 -19.89
N GLN A 38 0.74 20.39 -20.98
CA GLN A 38 -0.33 20.68 -21.94
C GLN A 38 0.00 19.93 -23.23
N VAL A 39 -0.94 19.15 -23.75
CA VAL A 39 -0.71 18.40 -24.97
C VAL A 39 -0.42 19.38 -26.13
N VAL A 40 -1.18 20.47 -26.18
CA VAL A 40 -0.90 21.62 -27.06
C VAL A 40 -0.73 22.85 -26.16
N PRO A 41 0.36 23.60 -26.23
CA PRO A 41 1.43 23.55 -27.24
C PRO A 41 2.64 22.66 -26.90
N HIS A 42 2.80 22.18 -25.66
CA HIS A 42 4.07 21.63 -25.19
C HIS A 42 4.53 20.38 -25.97
N LEU A 43 3.65 19.39 -26.20
CA LEU A 43 4.02 18.14 -26.87
C LEU A 43 3.94 18.26 -28.40
N TRP A 44 2.87 18.87 -28.94
CA TRP A 44 2.65 18.93 -30.39
C TRP A 44 3.49 20.00 -31.09
N VAL A 45 3.50 21.22 -30.56
CA VAL A 45 4.18 22.37 -31.21
C VAL A 45 5.65 22.42 -30.80
N HIS A 46 5.95 22.41 -29.52
CA HIS A 46 7.30 22.59 -28.98
C HIS A 46 8.11 21.32 -28.84
N ARG A 47 7.52 20.13 -29.04
CA ARG A 47 8.17 18.83 -28.92
C ARG A 47 8.99 18.65 -27.61
N GLN A 48 8.50 19.18 -26.50
CA GLN A 48 9.18 19.15 -25.19
C GLN A 48 8.98 17.81 -24.50
N PHE A 49 9.55 16.73 -25.06
CA PHE A 49 9.39 15.36 -24.53
C PHE A 49 10.01 15.16 -23.16
N TRP A 50 10.96 16.00 -22.74
CA TRP A 50 11.53 15.95 -21.40
C TRP A 50 10.48 16.18 -20.31
N ARG A 51 9.42 16.92 -20.57
CA ARG A 51 8.29 17.11 -19.66
C ARG A 51 7.58 15.80 -19.31
N LEU A 52 7.60 14.80 -20.20
CA LEU A 52 7.06 13.47 -19.93
C LEU A 52 7.79 12.76 -18.79
N LEU A 53 9.03 13.12 -18.49
CA LEU A 53 9.78 12.54 -17.38
C LEU A 53 9.64 13.38 -16.10
N THR A 54 9.53 14.70 -16.23
CA THR A 54 9.58 15.60 -15.07
C THR A 54 8.23 15.89 -14.43
N TRP A 55 7.11 15.68 -15.14
CA TRP A 55 5.78 16.01 -14.61
C TRP A 55 5.38 15.23 -13.35
N GLN A 56 5.93 14.04 -13.16
CA GLN A 56 5.73 13.24 -11.96
C GLN A 56 6.65 13.61 -10.79
N ALA A 57 7.58 14.54 -10.98
CA ALA A 57 8.60 14.82 -9.97
C ALA A 57 8.00 15.43 -8.70
N CYS A 58 7.07 16.36 -8.80
CA CYS A 58 6.44 16.97 -7.63
C CYS A 58 5.02 17.47 -7.94
N PHE A 59 4.25 17.73 -6.90
CA PHE A 59 2.97 18.42 -6.98
C PHE A 59 3.17 19.93 -7.03
N ALA A 60 2.31 20.61 -7.79
CA ALA A 60 2.32 22.07 -7.87
C ALA A 60 1.57 22.73 -6.69
N ASN A 61 0.52 22.09 -6.18
CA ASN A 61 -0.32 22.64 -5.13
C ASN A 61 0.03 22.05 -3.75
N SER A 62 0.13 22.90 -2.73
CA SER A 62 0.44 22.48 -1.36
C SER A 62 -0.62 21.55 -0.75
N THR A 63 -1.90 21.71 -1.11
CA THR A 63 -2.97 20.82 -0.69
C THR A 63 -2.83 19.42 -1.26
N GLU A 64 -2.41 19.32 -2.54
CA GLU A 64 -2.12 18.02 -3.19
C GLU A 64 -0.93 17.32 -2.53
N VAL A 65 0.12 18.09 -2.16
CA VAL A 65 1.26 17.57 -1.39
C VAL A 65 0.82 16.98 -0.07
N LEU A 66 -0.04 17.70 0.67
CA LEU A 66 -0.55 17.24 1.96
C LEU A 66 -1.35 15.93 1.81
N PHE A 67 -2.29 15.88 0.87
CA PHE A 67 -3.10 14.68 0.64
C PHE A 67 -2.26 13.50 0.14
N ALA A 68 -1.29 13.75 -0.71
CA ALA A 68 -0.38 12.72 -1.21
C ALA A 68 0.52 12.19 -0.08
N ALA A 69 1.12 13.06 0.73
CA ALA A 69 1.97 12.68 1.86
C ALA A 69 1.19 11.84 2.90
N MET A 70 -0.02 12.27 3.25
CA MET A 70 -0.90 11.54 4.15
C MET A 70 -1.30 10.17 3.56
N THR A 71 -1.59 10.13 2.26
CA THR A 71 -1.92 8.88 1.59
C THR A 71 -0.73 7.92 1.56
N PHE A 72 0.46 8.38 1.18
CA PHE A 72 1.68 7.56 1.24
C PHE A 72 1.94 7.04 2.65
N TYR A 73 1.76 7.89 3.67
CA TYR A 73 1.91 7.47 5.06
C TYR A 73 0.94 6.33 5.43
N HIS A 74 -0.31 6.38 4.98
CA HIS A 74 -1.28 5.29 5.18
C HIS A 74 -0.91 4.03 4.41
N LEU A 75 -0.37 4.19 3.20
CA LEU A 75 0.03 3.07 2.33
C LEU A 75 1.30 2.33 2.80
N ARG A 76 2.00 2.81 3.85
CA ARG A 76 3.16 2.12 4.46
C ARG A 76 2.85 0.67 4.88
N VAL A 77 1.58 0.35 5.09
CA VAL A 77 1.13 -1.00 5.45
C VAL A 77 1.50 -2.01 4.35
N ILE A 78 1.47 -1.60 3.07
CA ILE A 78 1.85 -2.47 1.94
C ILE A 78 3.34 -2.81 2.01
N GLU A 79 4.19 -1.81 2.29
CA GLU A 79 5.62 -2.04 2.42
C GLU A 79 5.91 -3.02 3.57
N ARG A 80 5.20 -2.90 4.70
CA ARG A 80 5.34 -3.82 5.83
C ARG A 80 4.88 -5.24 5.51
N LEU A 81 3.86 -5.39 4.66
CA LEU A 81 3.34 -6.70 4.23
C LEU A 81 4.26 -7.39 3.21
N TRP A 82 4.81 -6.63 2.29
CA TRP A 82 5.58 -7.18 1.16
C TRP A 82 7.09 -7.22 1.42
N GLY A 83 7.56 -6.41 2.36
CA GLY A 83 8.97 -6.09 2.54
C GLY A 83 9.43 -4.96 1.61
N SER A 84 10.41 -4.18 2.08
CA SER A 84 10.88 -2.96 1.40
C SER A 84 11.46 -3.25 0.02
N ARG A 85 12.13 -4.39 -0.16
CA ARG A 85 12.73 -4.79 -1.44
C ARG A 85 11.69 -5.03 -2.54
N LYS A 86 10.62 -5.80 -2.23
CA LYS A 86 9.54 -6.08 -3.18
C LYS A 86 8.75 -4.81 -3.49
N PHE A 87 8.50 -3.99 -2.47
CA PHE A 87 7.80 -2.72 -2.63
C PHE A 87 8.57 -1.73 -3.50
N ALA A 88 9.88 -1.58 -3.29
CA ALA A 88 10.73 -0.74 -4.13
C ALA A 88 10.80 -1.26 -5.58
N SER A 89 10.91 -2.57 -5.79
CA SER A 89 10.89 -3.17 -7.13
C SER A 89 9.58 -2.91 -7.85
N PHE A 90 8.44 -2.96 -7.14
CA PHE A 90 7.14 -2.59 -7.68
C PHE A 90 7.12 -1.14 -8.16
N ILE A 91 7.59 -0.20 -7.33
CA ILE A 91 7.62 1.22 -7.69
C ILE A 91 8.45 1.45 -8.95
N VAL A 92 9.68 0.91 -8.99
CA VAL A 92 10.58 1.11 -10.14
C VAL A 92 10.04 0.45 -11.41
N SER A 93 9.47 -0.75 -11.31
CA SER A 93 8.88 -1.43 -12.47
C SER A 93 7.63 -0.73 -13.02
N THR A 94 6.83 -0.11 -12.16
CA THR A 94 5.61 0.61 -12.57
C THR A 94 5.87 2.05 -13.00
N LEU A 95 6.98 2.66 -12.59
CA LEU A 95 7.33 4.05 -12.86
C LEU A 95 7.31 4.41 -14.36
N PRO A 96 7.91 3.66 -15.29
CA PRO A 96 7.87 4.01 -16.71
C PRO A 96 6.44 4.00 -17.28
N TYR A 97 5.61 3.06 -16.84
CA TYR A 97 4.22 2.98 -17.29
C TYR A 97 3.37 4.12 -16.71
N THR A 98 3.52 4.43 -15.44
CA THR A 98 2.80 5.54 -14.79
C THR A 98 3.25 6.90 -15.33
N THR A 99 4.46 7.01 -15.86
CA THR A 99 5.00 8.26 -16.43
C THR A 99 4.53 8.48 -17.86
N LEU A 100 4.51 7.44 -18.70
CA LEU A 100 4.23 7.57 -20.12
C LEU A 100 2.76 7.41 -20.50
N LEU A 101 2.03 6.49 -19.81
CA LEU A 101 0.64 6.19 -20.19
C LEU A 101 -0.34 7.34 -19.97
N PRO A 102 -0.33 8.11 -18.85
CA PRO A 102 -1.29 9.18 -18.65
C PRO A 102 -1.24 10.27 -19.71
N PRO A 103 -0.07 10.85 -20.04
CA PRO A 103 -0.02 11.87 -21.12
C PRO A 103 -0.35 11.28 -22.49
N LEU A 104 -0.02 10.03 -22.75
CA LEU A 104 -0.34 9.35 -24.01
C LEU A 104 -1.86 9.13 -24.14
N ILE A 105 -2.52 8.64 -23.10
CA ILE A 105 -3.97 8.44 -23.08
C ILE A 105 -4.69 9.79 -23.16
N LEU A 106 -4.19 10.80 -22.46
CA LEU A 106 -4.74 12.15 -22.57
C LEU A 106 -4.68 12.68 -24.00
N ALA A 107 -3.53 12.51 -24.67
CA ALA A 107 -3.32 13.02 -26.02
C ALA A 107 -4.11 12.27 -27.09
N LEU A 108 -4.17 10.93 -27.02
CA LEU A 108 -4.75 10.06 -28.06
C LEU A 108 -6.22 9.75 -27.86
N VAL A 109 -6.68 9.67 -26.63
CA VAL A 109 -8.03 9.21 -26.30
C VAL A 109 -8.90 10.35 -25.76
N VAL A 110 -8.47 10.96 -24.65
CA VAL A 110 -9.32 11.90 -23.92
C VAL A 110 -9.51 13.20 -24.70
N ARG A 111 -8.45 13.70 -25.28
CA ARG A 111 -8.49 14.96 -26.07
C ARG A 111 -9.43 14.88 -27.28
N PRO A 112 -9.37 13.88 -28.19
CA PRO A 112 -10.31 13.79 -29.29
C PRO A 112 -11.74 13.54 -28.81
N LEU A 113 -11.92 12.76 -27.72
CA LEU A 113 -13.23 12.46 -27.17
C LEU A 113 -13.92 13.70 -26.54
N THR A 114 -13.13 14.62 -25.98
CA THR A 114 -13.61 15.86 -25.36
C THR A 114 -13.58 17.07 -26.31
N PHE A 115 -13.47 16.86 -27.61
CA PHE A 115 -13.38 17.95 -28.61
C PHE A 115 -12.31 18.99 -28.27
N ASN A 116 -11.12 18.52 -27.88
CA ASN A 116 -9.97 19.34 -27.46
C ASN A 116 -10.12 20.14 -26.14
N HIS A 117 -11.17 19.96 -25.37
CA HIS A 117 -11.34 20.64 -24.06
C HIS A 117 -10.36 20.09 -23.01
N ALA A 118 -10.07 18.80 -23.01
CA ALA A 118 -9.15 18.17 -22.09
C ALA A 118 -7.71 18.23 -22.62
N ASN A 119 -6.98 19.29 -22.31
CA ASN A 119 -5.61 19.52 -22.78
C ASN A 119 -4.57 19.58 -21.64
N TYR A 120 -5.01 19.58 -20.38
CA TYR A 120 -4.18 19.82 -19.21
C TYR A 120 -3.98 18.56 -18.37
N LEU A 121 -2.72 18.26 -18.04
CA LEU A 121 -2.35 17.22 -17.11
C LEU A 121 -1.61 17.87 -15.92
N PRO A 122 -2.16 17.78 -14.69
CA PRO A 122 -1.52 18.38 -13.53
C PRO A 122 -0.21 17.66 -13.21
N ALA A 123 0.76 18.39 -12.68
CA ALA A 123 2.00 17.82 -12.19
C ALA A 123 1.76 17.01 -10.92
N GLY A 124 2.47 15.90 -10.80
CA GLY A 124 2.46 15.11 -9.57
C GLY A 124 2.49 13.60 -9.78
N PRO A 125 3.03 12.83 -8.82
CA PRO A 125 3.09 11.37 -8.86
C PRO A 125 1.74 10.70 -8.54
N THR A 126 0.62 11.34 -8.94
CA THR A 126 -0.74 10.82 -8.77
C THR A 126 -0.90 9.39 -9.32
N PRO A 127 -0.44 9.05 -10.54
CA PRO A 127 -0.61 7.68 -11.05
C PRO A 127 0.18 6.65 -10.25
N LEU A 128 1.36 7.00 -9.76
CA LEU A 128 2.13 6.12 -8.88
C LEU A 128 1.39 5.86 -7.56
N LEU A 129 0.82 6.91 -6.96
CA LEU A 129 0.03 6.82 -5.74
C LEU A 129 -1.17 5.88 -5.94
N PHE A 130 -1.89 6.02 -7.07
CA PHE A 130 -3.04 5.16 -7.38
C PHE A 130 -2.64 3.73 -7.74
N ALA A 131 -1.46 3.50 -8.33
CA ALA A 131 -0.92 2.16 -8.53
C ALA A 131 -0.66 1.45 -7.19
N ILE A 132 -0.10 2.15 -6.21
CA ILE A 132 0.08 1.63 -4.84
C ILE A 132 -1.28 1.43 -4.16
N LEU A 133 -2.22 2.34 -4.33
CA LEU A 133 -3.56 2.23 -3.77
C LEU A 133 -4.33 1.00 -4.30
N ALA A 134 -4.14 0.64 -5.58
CA ALA A 134 -4.68 -0.58 -6.17
C ALA A 134 -4.14 -1.83 -5.47
N GLN A 135 -2.84 -1.83 -5.10
CA GLN A 135 -2.25 -2.92 -4.32
C GLN A 135 -2.81 -2.97 -2.90
N TYR A 136 -3.03 -1.81 -2.27
CA TYR A 136 -3.68 -1.72 -0.96
C TYR A 136 -5.09 -2.32 -0.99
N HIS A 137 -5.86 -1.96 -2.02
CA HIS A 137 -7.22 -2.50 -2.20
C HIS A 137 -7.22 -4.03 -2.24
N ALA A 138 -6.29 -4.59 -3.00
CA ALA A 138 -6.22 -6.01 -3.27
C ALA A 138 -5.56 -6.84 -2.15
N SER A 139 -4.59 -6.26 -1.41
CA SER A 139 -3.81 -6.99 -0.40
C SER A 139 -4.47 -7.01 0.98
N ILE A 140 -5.28 -6.00 1.32
CA ILE A 140 -5.88 -5.88 2.64
C ILE A 140 -7.35 -6.30 2.60
N PRO A 141 -7.80 -7.28 3.40
CA PRO A 141 -9.21 -7.64 3.50
C PRO A 141 -10.02 -6.53 4.20
N ARG A 142 -11.34 -6.52 3.97
CA ARG A 142 -12.26 -5.61 4.66
C ARG A 142 -12.61 -6.23 6.00
N ILE A 143 -12.44 -5.48 7.09
CA ILE A 143 -12.67 -5.97 8.45
C ILE A 143 -14.14 -5.79 8.84
N TYR A 144 -14.72 -4.61 8.65
CA TYR A 144 -16.13 -4.33 8.95
C TYR A 144 -16.79 -3.45 7.90
N ARG A 145 -18.11 -3.58 7.82
CA ARG A 145 -18.98 -2.77 6.98
C ARG A 145 -20.06 -2.14 7.85
N TYR A 146 -20.19 -0.82 7.78
CA TYR A 146 -21.28 -0.08 8.37
C TYR A 146 -22.26 0.29 7.27
N LYS A 147 -23.55 -0.02 7.45
CA LYS A 147 -24.62 0.49 6.59
C LYS A 147 -25.19 1.73 7.25
N LEU A 148 -24.96 2.88 6.65
CA LEU A 148 -25.68 4.10 7.00
C LEU A 148 -26.95 4.14 6.16
N THR A 149 -28.08 3.86 6.81
CA THR A 149 -29.40 3.98 6.19
C THR A 149 -29.99 5.30 6.66
N THR A 150 -30.26 6.22 5.76
CA THR A 150 -31.01 7.44 6.08
C THR A 150 -32.51 7.08 6.18
N LYS A 151 -32.85 6.36 7.27
CA LYS A 151 -34.22 6.09 7.59
C LYS A 151 -34.66 7.23 8.54
N ALA A 152 -35.64 8.01 8.16
CA ALA A 152 -36.28 8.92 9.09
C ALA A 152 -36.72 8.13 10.34
N PRO A 153 -36.54 8.67 11.56
CA PRO A 153 -37.02 8.00 12.77
C PRO A 153 -38.53 7.77 12.60
N ALA A 154 -38.91 6.50 12.43
CA ALA A 154 -40.29 6.11 12.51
C ALA A 154 -40.68 6.23 14.00
N ASP A 155 -41.56 7.17 14.29
CA ASP A 155 -42.19 7.33 15.60
C ASP A 155 -42.62 5.96 16.12
N SER A 156 -42.09 5.63 17.28
CA SER A 156 -42.46 4.44 18.03
C SER A 156 -43.83 4.61 18.65
N ASN A 157 -44.89 4.48 17.86
CA ASN A 157 -46.23 4.21 18.41
C ASN A 157 -46.88 3.11 17.59
N GLY A 158 -47.15 2.03 18.31
CA GLY A 158 -47.59 0.76 17.81
C GLY A 158 -48.75 0.76 16.86
N SER A 159 -48.72 -0.20 15.97
CA SER A 159 -49.87 -1.05 15.64
C SER A 159 -49.42 -2.07 14.59
N THR A 160 -49.53 -3.31 14.97
CA THR A 160 -49.62 -4.47 14.07
C THR A 160 -50.67 -4.26 13.00
N ALA A 161 -50.25 -4.18 11.75
CA ALA A 161 -51.15 -4.46 10.62
C ALA A 161 -50.30 -4.98 9.43
N ASN A 162 -50.49 -6.27 9.17
CA ASN A 162 -50.16 -6.90 7.93
C ASN A 162 -50.85 -6.18 6.77
N THR A 163 -50.10 -5.58 5.85
CA THR A 163 -50.64 -5.32 4.52
C THR A 163 -49.48 -5.42 3.52
N ALA A 164 -49.56 -6.45 2.73
CA ALA A 164 -48.75 -6.60 1.53
C ALA A 164 -49.03 -5.49 0.52
N GLY A 165 -48.01 -4.87 -0.02
CA GLY A 165 -48.13 -4.07 -1.24
C GLY A 165 -48.27 -2.57 -1.03
N GLN A 166 -47.15 -1.87 -0.95
CA GLN A 166 -46.90 -0.63 -1.70
C GLN A 166 -45.46 -0.16 -1.54
N GLN A 167 -44.63 -0.64 -2.48
CA GLN A 167 -43.32 -0.02 -2.72
C GLN A 167 -43.58 1.44 -3.20
N ARG A 168 -43.65 2.39 -2.27
CA ARG A 168 -43.39 3.79 -2.60
C ARG A 168 -41.88 3.94 -2.73
N GLY A 169 -41.43 4.23 -3.95
CA GLY A 169 -40.08 4.50 -4.33
C GLY A 169 -39.53 5.75 -3.64
N GLY A 170 -39.13 5.60 -2.40
CA GLY A 170 -38.17 6.47 -1.77
C GLY A 170 -36.80 5.94 -2.11
N LEU A 171 -35.90 6.77 -2.63
CA LEU A 171 -34.50 6.47 -2.81
C LEU A 171 -33.89 6.19 -1.42
N ASP A 172 -34.01 4.97 -0.95
CA ASP A 172 -33.29 4.50 0.25
C ASP A 172 -31.78 4.49 -0.07
N ALA A 173 -31.16 5.66 0.06
CA ALA A 173 -29.72 5.80 -0.09
C ALA A 173 -29.03 5.14 1.10
N SER A 174 -28.76 3.85 0.99
CA SER A 174 -27.93 3.14 1.96
C SER A 174 -26.47 3.21 1.51
N VAL A 175 -25.67 3.98 2.23
CA VAL A 175 -24.22 4.06 1.99
C VAL A 175 -23.51 3.05 2.87
N THR A 176 -22.85 2.08 2.25
CA THR A 176 -22.02 1.12 2.98
C THR A 176 -20.60 1.66 3.16
N LEU A 177 -20.29 2.14 4.35
CA LEU A 177 -18.93 2.51 4.72
C LEU A 177 -18.18 1.26 5.23
N SER A 178 -16.94 1.11 4.80
CA SER A 178 -16.05 0.07 5.29
C SER A 178 -14.84 0.69 6.00
N SER A 179 -14.10 -0.10 6.76
CA SER A 179 -12.85 0.34 7.40
C SER A 179 -11.84 0.97 6.42
N LYS A 180 -11.97 0.67 5.13
CA LYS A 180 -11.10 1.21 4.07
C LYS A 180 -11.58 2.56 3.52
N THR A 181 -12.85 2.94 3.71
CA THR A 181 -13.44 4.13 3.07
C THR A 181 -12.69 5.41 3.43
N LEU A 182 -12.26 5.54 4.69
CA LEU A 182 -11.47 6.68 5.14
C LEU A 182 -10.12 6.79 4.43
N HIS A 183 -9.50 5.66 4.09
CA HIS A 183 -8.22 5.65 3.40
C HIS A 183 -8.33 6.00 1.91
N TYR A 184 -9.53 5.86 1.32
CA TYR A 184 -9.80 6.28 -0.06
C TYR A 184 -10.20 7.74 -0.18
N LEU A 185 -10.64 8.38 0.90
CA LEU A 185 -11.13 9.76 0.87
C LEU A 185 -10.06 10.74 0.35
N LEU A 186 -8.85 10.67 0.90
CA LEU A 186 -7.74 11.55 0.49
C LEU A 186 -7.29 11.32 -0.96
N PRO A 187 -7.05 10.07 -1.42
CA PRO A 187 -6.76 9.81 -2.83
C PRO A 187 -7.87 10.25 -3.79
N ILE A 188 -9.13 10.04 -3.45
CA ILE A 188 -10.25 10.48 -4.29
C ILE A 188 -10.24 12.00 -4.43
N GLN A 189 -9.99 12.72 -3.35
CA GLN A 189 -9.88 14.18 -3.40
C GLN A 189 -8.73 14.63 -4.31
N LEU A 190 -7.60 13.91 -4.27
CA LEU A 190 -6.47 14.14 -5.18
C LEU A 190 -6.84 13.86 -6.65
N ALA A 191 -7.63 12.80 -6.91
CA ALA A 191 -8.11 12.51 -8.27
C ALA A 191 -9.09 13.57 -8.80
N LEU A 192 -9.77 14.29 -7.93
CA LEU A 192 -10.75 15.33 -8.30
C LEU A 192 -10.15 16.74 -8.33
N SER A 193 -8.88 16.92 -7.96
CA SER A 193 -8.23 18.23 -7.81
C SER A 193 -8.18 19.05 -9.11
N ALA A 194 -7.92 18.40 -10.25
CA ALA A 194 -7.78 19.04 -11.55
C ALA A 194 -8.41 18.21 -12.68
N LEU A 195 -9.73 18.13 -12.68
CA LEU A 195 -10.48 17.39 -13.70
C LEU A 195 -10.32 18.03 -15.10
N PRO A 196 -10.23 17.20 -16.17
CA PRO A 196 -10.25 15.75 -16.21
C PRO A 196 -8.87 15.08 -16.08
N GLY A 197 -7.77 15.83 -16.13
CA GLY A 197 -6.40 15.32 -16.18
C GLY A 197 -6.01 14.48 -14.96
N SER A 198 -6.35 14.96 -13.74
CA SER A 198 -6.07 14.22 -12.50
C SER A 198 -6.84 12.89 -12.42
N ALA A 199 -8.10 12.88 -12.88
CA ALA A 199 -8.89 11.65 -12.92
C ALA A 199 -8.32 10.62 -13.92
N VAL A 200 -7.86 11.09 -15.08
CA VAL A 200 -7.18 10.22 -16.07
C VAL A 200 -5.91 9.64 -15.48
N SER A 201 -5.09 10.46 -14.85
CA SER A 201 -3.84 10.00 -14.22
C SER A 201 -4.11 9.00 -13.09
N ALA A 202 -5.14 9.21 -12.30
CA ALA A 202 -5.59 8.31 -11.23
C ALA A 202 -6.08 6.97 -11.79
N ALA A 203 -6.95 7.00 -12.82
CA ALA A 203 -7.47 5.80 -13.46
C ALA A 203 -6.37 4.96 -14.11
N VAL A 204 -5.44 5.61 -14.83
CA VAL A 204 -4.28 4.93 -15.43
C VAL A 204 -3.40 4.31 -14.36
N GLY A 205 -3.10 5.03 -13.27
CA GLY A 205 -2.33 4.50 -12.16
C GLY A 205 -2.98 3.25 -11.54
N TRP A 206 -4.29 3.28 -11.35
CA TRP A 206 -5.04 2.13 -10.86
C TRP A 206 -4.95 0.94 -11.80
N CYS A 207 -5.15 1.16 -13.12
CA CYS A 207 -5.02 0.11 -14.13
C CYS A 207 -3.62 -0.49 -14.19
N VAL A 208 -2.56 0.34 -14.11
CA VAL A 208 -1.16 -0.13 -14.07
C VAL A 208 -0.91 -0.97 -12.82
N GLY A 209 -1.40 -0.54 -11.65
CA GLY A 209 -1.31 -1.33 -10.42
C GLY A 209 -2.01 -2.68 -10.54
N TYR A 210 -3.20 -2.71 -11.13
CA TYR A 210 -3.94 -3.94 -11.38
C TYR A 210 -3.25 -4.86 -12.39
N ALA A 211 -2.73 -4.29 -13.49
CA ALA A 211 -1.99 -5.03 -14.51
C ALA A 211 -0.71 -5.66 -13.95
N TRP A 212 0.01 -4.94 -13.08
CA TRP A 212 1.19 -5.49 -12.39
C TRP A 212 0.83 -6.72 -11.55
N ARG A 213 -0.31 -6.67 -10.84
CA ARG A 213 -0.77 -7.79 -10.01
C ARG A 213 -1.11 -9.03 -10.83
N ASN A 214 -1.70 -8.83 -12.01
CA ASN A 214 -2.07 -9.90 -12.92
C ASN A 214 -0.90 -10.35 -13.83
N GLU A 215 0.32 -9.89 -13.54
CA GLU A 215 1.55 -10.25 -14.28
C GLU A 215 1.51 -9.88 -15.78
N MET A 216 0.61 -8.95 -16.14
CA MET A 216 0.46 -8.51 -17.53
C MET A 216 1.59 -7.57 -17.97
N LEU A 217 2.36 -7.00 -17.02
CA LEU A 217 3.46 -6.10 -17.32
C LEU A 217 4.75 -6.89 -17.51
N PRO A 218 5.49 -6.70 -18.62
CA PRO A 218 6.82 -7.23 -18.76
C PRO A 218 7.72 -6.67 -17.65
N LEU A 219 8.62 -7.46 -17.11
CA LEU A 219 9.50 -7.15 -15.98
C LEU A 219 8.84 -7.18 -14.58
N ALA A 220 7.54 -7.42 -14.46
CA ALA A 220 6.85 -7.40 -13.17
C ALA A 220 7.42 -8.41 -12.16
N ASN A 221 7.79 -9.60 -12.61
CA ASN A 221 8.28 -10.70 -11.75
C ASN A 221 9.76 -11.02 -11.89
N GLY A 222 10.39 -10.67 -13.02
CA GLY A 222 11.75 -11.08 -13.33
C GLY A 222 12.83 -10.23 -12.66
N TRP A 223 12.54 -8.95 -12.37
CA TRP A 223 13.53 -8.01 -11.89
C TRP A 223 13.26 -7.58 -10.45
N ARG A 224 14.28 -7.69 -9.61
CA ARG A 224 14.22 -7.23 -8.22
C ARG A 224 15.41 -6.35 -7.91
N ILE A 225 15.16 -5.23 -7.23
CA ILE A 225 16.22 -4.34 -6.76
C ILE A 225 17.18 -5.10 -5.84
N PRO A 226 18.51 -4.91 -5.99
CA PRO A 226 19.48 -5.46 -5.06
C PRO A 226 19.22 -4.99 -3.62
N GLY A 227 19.32 -5.89 -2.63
CA GLY A 227 18.98 -5.59 -1.23
C GLY A 227 19.81 -4.46 -0.59
N TRP A 228 21.03 -4.21 -1.09
CA TRP A 228 21.89 -3.14 -0.59
C TRP A 228 21.32 -1.73 -0.84
N VAL A 229 20.52 -1.53 -1.92
CA VAL A 229 19.89 -0.24 -2.25
C VAL A 229 18.82 0.13 -1.21
N VAL A 230 18.11 -0.86 -0.70
CA VAL A 230 16.99 -0.66 0.24
C VAL A 230 17.45 -0.71 1.70
N GLY A 231 18.76 -0.91 1.93
CA GLY A 231 19.33 -0.98 3.28
C GLY A 231 18.93 -2.25 4.03
N GLU A 232 18.47 -3.30 3.35
CA GLU A 232 18.34 -4.62 3.96
C GLU A 232 19.76 -5.10 4.27
N ARG A 233 20.14 -5.05 5.54
CA ARG A 233 21.30 -5.77 6.03
C ARG A 233 21.06 -7.22 5.64
N LYS A 234 22.01 -7.79 4.87
CA LYS A 234 21.96 -9.20 4.49
C LYS A 234 21.53 -10.00 5.70
N ALA A 235 20.48 -10.81 5.54
CA ALA A 235 19.94 -11.69 6.58
C ALA A 235 20.94 -12.83 6.95
N GLU A 236 22.24 -12.59 6.80
CA GLU A 236 23.31 -13.51 7.18
C GLU A 236 23.36 -13.70 8.70
N GLY A 237 22.98 -12.66 9.48
CA GLY A 237 22.86 -12.80 10.93
C GLY A 237 21.73 -13.76 11.33
N GLY A 238 20.54 -13.56 10.80
CA GLY A 238 19.39 -14.43 11.12
C GLY A 238 19.54 -15.86 10.58
N ARG A 239 20.22 -16.01 9.44
CA ARG A 239 20.51 -17.35 8.89
C ARG A 239 21.53 -18.10 9.74
N ARG A 240 22.56 -17.42 10.23
CA ARG A 240 23.54 -18.01 11.16
C ARG A 240 22.94 -18.35 12.51
N GLU A 241 22.05 -17.50 13.02
CA GLU A 241 21.30 -17.82 14.27
C GLU A 241 20.36 -19.02 14.06
N PHE A 242 19.65 -19.07 12.93
CA PHE A 242 18.77 -20.18 12.61
C PHE A 242 19.53 -21.47 12.36
N GLU A 243 20.66 -21.43 11.65
CA GLU A 243 21.57 -22.56 11.47
C GLU A 243 22.18 -23.00 12.80
N GLY A 244 22.52 -22.06 13.68
CA GLY A 244 23.00 -22.33 15.04
C GLY A 244 21.95 -23.00 15.93
N LEU A 245 20.69 -22.52 15.86
CA LEU A 245 19.56 -23.15 16.57
C LEU A 245 19.24 -24.55 16.03
N ARG A 246 19.28 -24.72 14.71
CA ARG A 246 19.08 -26.02 14.07
C ARG A 246 20.16 -27.02 14.48
N GLN A 247 21.43 -26.60 14.46
CA GLN A 247 22.53 -27.46 14.93
C GLN A 247 22.44 -27.83 16.41
N ARG A 248 21.91 -26.92 17.26
CA ARG A 248 21.65 -27.22 18.67
C ARG A 248 20.55 -28.26 18.83
N MET A 249 19.44 -28.12 18.11
CA MET A 249 18.35 -29.10 18.13
C MET A 249 18.78 -30.45 17.57
N GLU A 250 19.58 -30.49 16.50
CA GLU A 250 20.14 -31.73 15.93
C GLU A 250 21.10 -32.41 16.91
N ARG A 251 21.91 -31.66 17.66
CA ARG A 251 22.79 -32.20 18.71
C ARG A 251 21.99 -32.75 19.91
N GLU A 252 20.95 -32.08 20.32
CA GLU A 252 20.07 -32.54 21.41
C GLU A 252 19.31 -33.80 21.01
N HIS A 253 18.83 -33.89 19.74
CA HIS A 253 18.19 -35.09 19.21
C HIS A 253 19.20 -36.24 19.03
N GLY A 254 20.41 -35.97 18.56
CA GLY A 254 21.48 -36.97 18.41
C GLY A 254 21.99 -37.51 19.76
N ALA A 255 22.00 -36.65 20.78
CA ALA A 255 22.32 -37.07 22.15
C ALA A 255 21.21 -37.91 22.82
N ALA A 256 19.95 -37.69 22.42
CA ALA A 256 18.81 -38.47 22.92
C ALA A 256 18.71 -39.87 22.28
N THR A 257 19.06 -40.00 20.99
CA THR A 257 19.07 -41.29 20.25
C THR A 257 20.32 -42.14 20.46
N GLY A 258 21.44 -41.55 20.90
CA GLY A 258 22.68 -42.27 21.17
C GLY A 258 22.72 -43.00 22.51
N ARG A 259 21.62 -42.94 23.32
CA ARG A 259 21.58 -43.51 24.69
C ARG A 259 20.72 -44.76 24.85
N GLU A 260 20.22 -45.32 23.77
CA GLU A 260 19.43 -46.57 23.79
C GLU A 260 20.28 -47.83 23.46
N GLY A 261 21.54 -47.89 23.87
CA GLY A 261 22.35 -49.06 23.68
C GLY A 261 23.51 -49.17 24.69
N GLY A 262 23.20 -49.48 25.98
CA GLY A 262 24.25 -49.66 26.97
C GLY A 262 23.70 -49.76 28.40
N ASP A 263 23.45 -50.95 28.78
CA ASP A 263 23.40 -51.56 30.11
C ASP A 263 23.47 -50.69 31.39
N GLY A 264 22.61 -51.10 32.31
CA GLY A 264 22.23 -50.48 33.57
C GLY A 264 23.33 -50.06 34.51
N THR A 265 23.19 -48.85 35.00
CA THR A 265 23.39 -48.51 36.42
C THR A 265 22.68 -47.19 36.69
N GLN A 266 21.76 -47.25 37.60
CA GLN A 266 20.97 -46.12 38.11
C GLN A 266 21.88 -45.12 38.82
N THR A 267 21.74 -43.86 38.48
CA THR A 267 22.12 -42.77 39.36
C THR A 267 20.97 -41.73 39.43
N GLU A 268 20.57 -41.45 40.66
CA GLU A 268 19.46 -40.62 41.14
C GLU A 268 19.48 -39.15 40.73
N GLY A 269 20.26 -38.75 39.74
CA GLY A 269 20.42 -37.36 39.31
C GLY A 269 19.42 -36.85 38.27
N GLU A 270 18.70 -37.73 37.56
CA GLU A 270 17.87 -37.34 36.39
C GLU A 270 16.40 -37.04 36.71
N ALA A 271 15.91 -37.47 37.85
CA ALA A 271 14.51 -37.19 38.30
C ALA A 271 14.31 -35.71 38.67
N ARG A 272 15.38 -34.96 38.98
CA ARG A 272 15.31 -33.56 39.41
C ARG A 272 15.24 -32.55 38.25
N ARG A 273 15.63 -32.89 37.04
CA ARG A 273 15.60 -32.00 35.86
C ARG A 273 14.30 -32.01 35.08
N ARG A 274 13.51 -33.06 35.14
CA ARG A 274 12.17 -33.13 34.51
C ARG A 274 11.10 -32.36 35.26
N GLY A 275 11.28 -32.15 36.57
CA GLY A 275 10.34 -31.40 37.41
C GLY A 275 10.34 -29.88 37.20
N THR A 276 11.46 -29.32 36.73
CA THR A 276 11.62 -27.85 36.59
C THR A 276 11.05 -27.28 35.30
N LEU A 277 10.97 -28.02 34.21
CA LEU A 277 10.40 -27.56 32.94
C LEU A 277 8.86 -27.63 32.96
N GLY A 278 8.27 -28.65 33.58
CA GLY A 278 6.81 -28.74 33.76
C GLY A 278 6.27 -27.69 34.71
N GLY A 279 7.03 -27.33 35.77
CA GLY A 279 6.65 -26.28 36.72
C GLY A 279 6.69 -24.86 36.19
N MET A 280 7.58 -24.57 35.24
CA MET A 280 7.65 -23.23 34.61
C MET A 280 6.51 -22.98 33.60
N LEU A 281 6.04 -24.00 32.91
CA LEU A 281 4.90 -23.87 31.99
C LEU A 281 3.55 -23.82 32.70
N ALA A 282 3.39 -24.51 33.84
CA ALA A 282 2.17 -24.46 34.62
C ALA A 282 1.95 -23.13 35.36
N GLY A 283 3.03 -22.40 35.69
CA GLY A 283 2.93 -21.09 36.34
C GLY A 283 2.53 -19.95 35.42
N GLN A 284 2.57 -20.15 34.12
CA GLN A 284 2.28 -19.07 33.13
C GLN A 284 0.82 -19.06 32.65
N PHE A 285 0.04 -20.12 32.96
CA PHE A 285 -1.38 -20.24 32.55
C PHE A 285 -2.37 -20.32 33.72
N GLY A 286 -1.92 -20.15 34.97
CA GLY A 286 -2.75 -20.34 36.16
C GLY A 286 -2.91 -19.10 37.04
N GLY A 287 -3.18 -17.94 36.45
CA GLY A 287 -3.42 -16.72 37.20
C GLY A 287 -4.41 -15.82 36.47
N GLU A 288 -5.68 -16.09 36.64
CA GLU A 288 -6.78 -15.12 36.75
C GLU A 288 -8.08 -15.93 36.87
N GLY A 289 -8.55 -16.02 38.10
CA GLY A 289 -9.91 -16.29 38.48
C GLY A 289 -10.50 -15.01 39.06
#